data_166f5253677625737966a55a21c790fe
#
_entry.id   166f5253677625737966a55a21c790fe
#
_cell.length_a   1.000
_cell.length_b   1.000
_cell.length_c   1.000
_cell.angle_alpha   90.00
_cell.angle_beta   90.00
_cell.angle_gamma   90.00
#
_symmetry.space_group_name_H-M   'P 1'
#
loop_
_entity.id
_entity.type
_entity.pdbx_description
1 polymer ?
#
loop_
_entity_poly.entity_id
_entity_poly.type
_entity_poly.pdbx_seq_one_letter_code
_entity_poly.pdbx_strand_id
1 'polypeptide(L)'
;MDSAQQTKIIVDPELVGGILGQIPSPLEISALLKASGTKYNNKFLNAPENHGKYSTSYKQALNLGIYGTDLGYTNIYEQNLDGIKYLGAIKLLAENLSLGQFFDIETIGRLAANSNNLDSLLLLTTQNFNSINNHLQSQNRANLSVLLLIGGWVEAMDITCQVANLDLSNKQLHETIGSQKIILEQIMLLLSFYKGDTTLDPLLADFQELKLAFDKINITYTYGASTMEIVDGVAVIKDNSTTTILITQADIEDIGNKTSVIRNKIIS
;
A
#
# COMPACT_ATOMS: atom_id res chain seq x y z
N MET A 1 -3.64 33.82 27.51
CA MET A 1 -3.97 32.97 26.37
C MET A 1 -2.73 32.16 26.10
N ASP A 2 -2.69 30.96 26.69
CA ASP A 2 -1.57 30.03 26.51
C ASP A 2 -1.62 29.50 25.06
N SER A 3 -0.65 29.90 24.26
CA SER A 3 -0.34 29.21 23.01
C SER A 3 0.24 27.85 23.39
N ALA A 4 -0.58 26.79 23.34
CA ALA A 4 -0.10 25.43 23.43
C ALA A 4 0.97 25.25 22.35
N GLN A 5 2.24 25.27 22.75
CA GLN A 5 3.34 24.83 21.91
C GLN A 5 3.05 23.38 21.54
N GLN A 6 2.62 23.15 20.29
CA GLN A 6 2.60 21.81 19.74
C GLN A 6 4.03 21.27 19.84
N THR A 7 4.22 20.33 20.75
CA THR A 7 5.49 19.62 20.89
C THR A 7 5.71 18.87 19.57
N LYS A 8 6.62 19.36 18.73
CA LYS A 8 6.95 18.71 17.47
C LYS A 8 7.47 17.31 17.79
N ILE A 9 6.69 16.30 17.46
CA ILE A 9 7.09 14.90 17.65
C ILE A 9 8.26 14.66 16.69
N ILE A 10 9.45 14.44 17.26
CA ILE A 10 10.65 14.11 16.51
C ILE A 10 10.74 12.58 16.52
N VAL A 11 10.36 11.97 15.41
CA VAL A 11 10.55 10.53 15.17
C VAL A 11 11.86 10.35 14.44
N ASP A 12 12.63 9.33 14.83
CA ASP A 12 13.87 8.98 14.15
C ASP A 12 13.55 8.55 12.70
N PRO A 13 14.03 9.30 11.69
CA PRO A 13 13.76 8.97 10.29
C PRO A 13 14.31 7.59 9.88
N GLU A 14 15.43 7.13 10.45
CA GLU A 14 16.01 5.83 10.14
C GLU A 14 15.12 4.69 10.63
N LEU A 15 14.51 4.85 11.81
CA LEU A 15 13.54 3.89 12.34
C LEU A 15 12.31 3.80 11.42
N VAL A 16 11.75 4.95 11.02
CA VAL A 16 10.61 5.00 10.09
C VAL A 16 10.99 4.33 8.76
N GLY A 17 12.14 4.67 8.21
CA GLY A 17 12.64 4.09 6.96
C GLY A 17 12.86 2.57 7.04
N GLY A 18 13.37 2.08 8.16
CA GLY A 18 13.56 0.66 8.40
C GLY A 18 12.25 -0.13 8.40
N ILE A 19 11.18 0.42 9.00
CA ILE A 19 9.86 -0.22 9.01
C ILE A 19 9.21 -0.12 7.62
N LEU A 20 9.26 1.05 6.98
CA LEU A 20 8.72 1.25 5.62
C LEU A 20 9.33 0.28 4.61
N GLY A 21 10.64 0.00 4.72
CA GLY A 21 11.34 -0.93 3.84
C GLY A 21 10.95 -2.41 4.01
N GLN A 22 10.26 -2.76 5.08
CA GLN A 22 9.75 -4.12 5.34
C GLN A 22 8.33 -4.34 4.81
N ILE A 23 7.63 -3.29 4.45
CA ILE A 23 6.25 -3.38 3.95
C ILE A 23 6.29 -3.64 2.44
N PRO A 24 5.68 -4.75 1.97
CA PRO A 24 5.59 -5.06 0.54
C PRO A 24 4.92 -3.95 -0.27
N SER A 25 5.27 -3.85 -1.54
CA SER A 25 4.62 -2.90 -2.43
C SER A 25 3.13 -3.23 -2.61
N PRO A 26 2.21 -2.26 -2.51
CA PRO A 26 0.80 -2.47 -2.84
C PRO A 26 0.57 -3.06 -4.25
N LEU A 27 1.52 -2.89 -5.15
CA LEU A 27 1.48 -3.44 -6.51
C LEU A 27 1.52 -4.99 -6.53
N GLU A 28 2.14 -5.63 -5.53
CA GLU A 28 2.15 -7.09 -5.41
C GLU A 28 0.74 -7.66 -5.24
N ILE A 29 -0.10 -6.97 -4.48
CA ILE A 29 -1.51 -7.33 -4.31
C ILE A 29 -2.26 -7.23 -5.64
N SER A 30 -2.03 -6.17 -6.41
CA SER A 30 -2.65 -5.99 -7.73
C SER A 30 -2.26 -7.11 -8.71
N ALA A 31 -1.02 -7.60 -8.62
CA ALA A 31 -0.56 -8.74 -9.42
C ALA A 31 -1.31 -10.04 -9.08
N LEU A 32 -1.56 -10.29 -7.81
CA LEU A 32 -2.35 -11.44 -7.36
C LEU A 32 -3.80 -11.36 -7.87
N LEU A 33 -4.38 -10.16 -7.95
CA LEU A 33 -5.72 -9.97 -8.52
C LEU A 33 -5.79 -10.40 -9.99
N LYS A 34 -4.80 -10.03 -10.82
CA LYS A 34 -4.74 -10.50 -12.23
C LYS A 34 -4.53 -12.01 -12.29
N ALA A 35 -3.64 -12.55 -11.47
CA ALA A 35 -3.37 -14.01 -11.43
C ALA A 35 -4.61 -14.82 -11.01
N SER A 36 -5.51 -14.26 -10.21
CA SER A 36 -6.77 -14.89 -9.83
C SER A 36 -7.82 -14.95 -10.96
N GLY A 37 -7.52 -14.40 -12.14
CA GLY A 37 -8.43 -14.36 -13.27
C GLY A 37 -9.48 -13.23 -13.22
N THR A 38 -9.36 -12.33 -12.22
CA THR A 38 -10.25 -11.15 -12.11
C THR A 38 -10.06 -10.23 -13.32
N LYS A 39 -11.17 -9.70 -13.84
CA LYS A 39 -11.15 -8.74 -14.94
C LYS A 39 -10.93 -7.32 -14.42
N TYR A 40 -10.32 -6.48 -15.25
CA TYR A 40 -10.19 -5.06 -14.97
C TYR A 40 -11.55 -4.39 -14.71
N ASN A 41 -11.59 -3.58 -13.67
CA ASN A 41 -12.77 -2.78 -13.34
C ASN A 41 -12.34 -1.40 -12.81
N ASN A 42 -12.49 -0.37 -13.64
CA ASN A 42 -12.13 1.00 -13.27
C ASN A 42 -13.02 1.63 -12.19
N LYS A 43 -14.17 1.01 -11.87
CA LYS A 43 -15.05 1.49 -10.79
C LYS A 43 -14.47 1.25 -9.39
N PHE A 44 -13.45 0.39 -9.28
CA PHE A 44 -12.74 0.20 -8.02
C PHE A 44 -11.81 1.36 -7.70
N LEU A 45 -11.38 2.12 -8.70
CA LEU A 45 -10.32 3.08 -8.64
C LEU A 45 -10.83 4.49 -8.25
N ASN A 46 -9.94 5.28 -7.66
CA ASN A 46 -10.22 6.70 -7.40
C ASN A 46 -10.09 7.51 -8.70
N ALA A 47 -11.14 8.20 -9.13
CA ALA A 47 -11.12 8.94 -10.38
C ALA A 47 -9.96 9.96 -10.43
N PRO A 48 -9.12 9.96 -11.49
CA PRO A 48 -7.96 10.84 -11.59
C PRO A 48 -8.33 12.33 -11.48
N GLU A 49 -9.53 12.71 -11.89
CA GLU A 49 -10.05 14.08 -11.85
C GLU A 49 -10.21 14.61 -10.42
N ASN A 50 -10.26 13.72 -9.43
CA ASN A 50 -10.38 14.10 -8.02
C ASN A 50 -9.11 14.77 -7.46
N HIS A 51 -7.95 14.70 -8.14
CA HIS A 51 -6.69 15.27 -7.66
C HIS A 51 -6.81 16.73 -7.20
N GLY A 52 -7.67 17.53 -7.85
CA GLY A 52 -7.89 18.93 -7.50
C GLY A 52 -8.62 19.16 -6.16
N LYS A 53 -9.19 18.11 -5.55
CA LYS A 53 -9.86 18.20 -4.24
C LYS A 53 -8.88 18.22 -3.06
N TYR A 54 -7.65 17.74 -3.26
CA TYR A 54 -6.69 17.50 -2.19
C TYR A 54 -5.80 18.72 -1.97
N SER A 55 -6.19 19.55 -0.99
CA SER A 55 -5.59 20.88 -0.76
C SER A 55 -4.49 20.89 0.31
N THR A 56 -4.36 19.85 1.14
CA THR A 56 -3.35 19.75 2.20
C THR A 56 -2.28 18.72 1.86
N SER A 57 -1.06 18.90 2.34
CA SER A 57 0.03 17.93 2.15
C SER A 57 -0.36 16.54 2.69
N TYR A 58 -1.16 16.49 3.75
CA TYR A 58 -1.74 15.26 4.30
C TYR A 58 -2.60 14.51 3.27
N LYS A 59 -3.64 15.19 2.73
CA LYS A 59 -4.51 14.59 1.70
C LYS A 59 -3.76 14.28 0.42
N GLN A 60 -2.84 15.15 0.01
CA GLN A 60 -2.03 14.94 -1.18
C GLN A 60 -1.12 13.71 -1.06
N ALA A 61 -0.47 13.50 0.08
CA ALA A 61 0.39 12.34 0.30
C ALA A 61 -0.40 11.01 0.32
N LEU A 62 -1.52 10.96 1.03
CA LEU A 62 -2.40 9.80 1.02
C LEU A 62 -2.90 9.47 -0.39
N ASN A 63 -3.39 10.48 -1.13
CA ASN A 63 -3.93 10.28 -2.47
C ASN A 63 -2.83 10.05 -3.53
N LEU A 64 -1.60 10.51 -3.30
CA LEU A 64 -0.46 10.12 -4.13
C LEU A 64 -0.19 8.60 -4.02
N GLY A 65 -0.31 8.04 -2.81
CA GLY A 65 -0.24 6.59 -2.59
C GLY A 65 -1.38 5.85 -3.27
N ILE A 66 -2.63 6.32 -3.12
CA ILE A 66 -3.82 5.76 -3.78
C ILE A 66 -3.60 5.74 -5.30
N TYR A 67 -3.28 6.87 -5.92
CA TYR A 67 -3.07 6.93 -7.38
C TYR A 67 -1.86 6.11 -7.84
N GLY A 68 -0.83 5.92 -7.00
CA GLY A 68 0.26 5.01 -7.29
C GLY A 68 -0.22 3.56 -7.42
N THR A 69 -1.12 3.13 -6.54
CA THR A 69 -1.75 1.80 -6.59
C THR A 69 -2.69 1.67 -7.78
N ASP A 70 -3.52 2.69 -8.05
CA ASP A 70 -4.41 2.75 -9.21
C ASP A 70 -3.64 2.65 -10.54
N LEU A 71 -2.54 3.38 -10.65
CA LEU A 71 -1.63 3.28 -11.79
C LEU A 71 -1.06 1.87 -11.93
N GLY A 72 -0.61 1.27 -10.82
CA GLY A 72 -0.12 -0.09 -10.79
C GLY A 72 -1.18 -1.09 -11.28
N TYR A 73 -2.40 -0.96 -10.80
CA TYR A 73 -3.54 -1.78 -11.22
C TYR A 73 -3.83 -1.62 -12.72
N THR A 74 -3.88 -0.38 -13.24
CA THR A 74 -4.07 -0.16 -14.69
C THR A 74 -2.95 -0.78 -15.52
N ASN A 75 -1.69 -0.66 -15.09
CA ASN A 75 -0.53 -1.21 -15.79
C ASN A 75 -0.57 -2.75 -15.84
N ILE A 76 -0.88 -3.41 -14.73
CA ILE A 76 -0.98 -4.87 -14.67
C ILE A 76 -2.06 -5.41 -15.64
N TYR A 77 -3.15 -4.67 -15.79
CA TYR A 77 -4.22 -4.99 -16.73
C TYR A 77 -4.02 -4.39 -18.14
N GLU A 78 -2.86 -3.78 -18.42
CA GLU A 78 -2.49 -3.21 -19.73
C GLU A 78 -3.45 -2.10 -20.20
N GLN A 79 -4.04 -1.36 -19.24
CA GLN A 79 -5.00 -0.28 -19.51
C GLN A 79 -4.26 1.06 -19.71
N ASN A 80 -3.51 1.17 -20.77
CA ASN A 80 -2.58 2.28 -21.03
C ASN A 80 -3.26 3.66 -21.06
N LEU A 81 -4.48 3.76 -21.59
CA LEU A 81 -5.21 5.05 -21.63
C LEU A 81 -5.61 5.55 -20.23
N ASP A 82 -6.04 4.64 -19.36
CA ASP A 82 -6.35 4.99 -17.98
C ASP A 82 -5.04 5.27 -17.22
N GLY A 83 -3.99 4.48 -17.42
CA GLY A 83 -2.67 4.71 -16.83
C GLY A 83 -2.12 6.12 -17.10
N ILE A 84 -2.29 6.65 -18.33
CA ILE A 84 -1.87 8.02 -18.66
C ILE A 84 -2.61 9.07 -17.83
N LYS A 85 -3.90 8.88 -17.55
CA LYS A 85 -4.69 9.80 -16.72
C LYS A 85 -4.17 9.81 -15.26
N TYR A 86 -3.88 8.59 -14.71
CA TYR A 86 -3.30 8.48 -13.37
C TYR A 86 -1.92 9.09 -13.27
N LEU A 87 -1.05 8.92 -14.28
CA LEU A 87 0.25 9.59 -14.35
C LEU A 87 0.11 11.11 -14.29
N GLY A 88 -0.88 11.68 -14.98
CA GLY A 88 -1.18 13.11 -14.90
C GLY A 88 -1.55 13.57 -13.50
N ALA A 89 -2.45 12.86 -12.83
CA ALA A 89 -2.86 13.16 -11.45
C ALA A 89 -1.70 13.01 -10.45
N ILE A 90 -0.92 11.93 -10.56
CA ILE A 90 0.29 11.67 -9.75
C ILE A 90 1.27 12.84 -9.89
N LYS A 91 1.57 13.26 -11.13
CA LYS A 91 2.51 14.36 -11.37
C LYS A 91 2.07 15.65 -10.67
N LEU A 92 0.80 16.02 -10.76
CA LEU A 92 0.27 17.21 -10.13
C LEU A 92 0.35 17.16 -8.59
N LEU A 93 0.00 16.02 -7.97
CA LEU A 93 0.15 15.83 -6.52
C LEU A 93 1.62 15.84 -6.09
N ALA A 94 2.48 15.18 -6.86
CA ALA A 94 3.92 15.15 -6.58
C ALA A 94 4.56 16.53 -6.67
N GLU A 95 4.21 17.35 -7.66
CA GLU A 95 4.66 18.74 -7.77
C GLU A 95 4.25 19.55 -6.55
N ASN A 96 3.00 19.44 -6.09
CA ASN A 96 2.51 20.14 -4.90
C ASN A 96 3.25 19.71 -3.62
N LEU A 97 3.73 18.48 -3.57
CA LEU A 97 4.53 17.95 -2.46
C LEU A 97 6.05 18.19 -2.61
N SER A 98 6.49 18.86 -3.68
CA SER A 98 7.90 19.02 -4.05
C SER A 98 8.61 17.68 -4.29
N LEU A 99 7.90 16.74 -4.91
CA LEU A 99 8.37 15.40 -5.29
C LEU A 99 8.38 15.20 -6.82
N GLY A 100 8.18 16.24 -7.61
CA GLY A 100 8.06 16.17 -9.07
C GLY A 100 9.24 15.50 -9.76
N GLN A 101 10.46 15.63 -9.22
CA GLN A 101 11.67 15.00 -9.76
C GLN A 101 11.66 13.46 -9.76
N PHE A 102 10.80 12.83 -8.95
CA PHE A 102 10.65 11.36 -8.91
C PHE A 102 9.63 10.84 -9.92
N PHE A 103 8.95 11.74 -10.63
CA PHE A 103 7.94 11.45 -11.65
C PHE A 103 8.25 12.19 -12.95
N ASP A 104 9.53 12.27 -13.29
CA ASP A 104 10.00 12.85 -14.55
C ASP A 104 9.74 11.94 -15.75
N ILE A 105 9.96 12.46 -16.95
CA ILE A 105 9.71 11.74 -18.21
C ILE A 105 10.53 10.46 -18.30
N GLU A 106 11.75 10.45 -17.79
CA GLU A 106 12.62 9.27 -17.80
C GLU A 106 12.07 8.17 -16.90
N THR A 107 11.72 8.50 -15.66
CA THR A 107 11.12 7.56 -14.70
C THR A 107 9.80 6.99 -15.23
N ILE A 108 8.92 7.85 -15.74
CA ILE A 108 7.65 7.45 -16.37
C ILE A 108 7.91 6.56 -17.58
N GLY A 109 8.87 6.90 -18.42
CA GLY A 109 9.24 6.11 -19.60
C GLY A 109 9.74 4.72 -19.21
N ARG A 110 10.55 4.60 -18.16
CA ARG A 110 11.03 3.30 -17.65
C ARG A 110 9.89 2.43 -17.09
N LEU A 111 8.96 3.02 -16.34
CA LEU A 111 7.77 2.31 -15.84
C LEU A 111 6.89 1.81 -16.99
N ALA A 112 6.63 2.66 -17.98
CA ALA A 112 5.84 2.31 -19.15
C ALA A 112 6.51 1.20 -20.01
N ALA A 113 7.83 1.28 -20.23
CA ALA A 113 8.57 0.28 -20.98
C ALA A 113 8.62 -1.10 -20.30
N ASN A 114 8.42 -1.15 -18.98
CA ASN A 114 8.42 -2.39 -18.19
C ASN A 114 7.03 -2.85 -17.76
N SER A 115 5.97 -2.22 -18.26
CA SER A 115 4.58 -2.53 -17.87
C SER A 115 4.18 -3.99 -18.07
N ASN A 116 4.80 -4.68 -19.04
CA ASN A 116 4.54 -6.09 -19.33
C ASN A 116 5.47 -7.05 -18.55
N ASN A 117 6.40 -6.53 -17.75
CA ASN A 117 7.29 -7.32 -16.92
C ASN A 117 7.04 -6.95 -15.45
N LEU A 118 6.27 -7.80 -14.76
CA LEU A 118 5.86 -7.55 -13.39
C LEU A 118 7.04 -7.37 -12.43
N ASP A 119 8.06 -8.24 -12.52
CA ASP A 119 9.22 -8.18 -11.61
C ASP A 119 10.00 -6.87 -11.79
N SER A 120 10.20 -6.45 -13.04
CA SER A 120 10.82 -5.16 -13.35
C SER A 120 9.97 -3.98 -12.86
N LEU A 121 8.66 -4.05 -13.03
CA LEU A 121 7.73 -3.00 -12.57
C LEU A 121 7.73 -2.89 -11.04
N LEU A 122 7.70 -4.01 -10.34
CA LEU A 122 7.81 -4.07 -8.87
C LEU A 122 9.14 -3.50 -8.38
N LEU A 123 10.24 -3.89 -9.01
CA LEU A 123 11.57 -3.38 -8.66
C LEU A 123 11.66 -1.86 -8.86
N LEU A 124 11.21 -1.34 -10.00
CA LEU A 124 11.27 0.09 -10.32
C LEU A 124 10.37 0.92 -9.39
N THR A 125 9.16 0.46 -9.09
CA THR A 125 8.27 1.15 -8.16
C THR A 125 8.82 1.16 -6.74
N THR A 126 9.40 0.06 -6.28
CA THR A 126 10.03 -0.03 -4.95
C THR A 126 11.26 0.90 -4.88
N GLN A 127 12.12 0.92 -5.90
CA GLN A 127 13.26 1.83 -5.96
C GLN A 127 12.82 3.30 -5.94
N ASN A 128 11.77 3.64 -6.69
CA ASN A 128 11.24 5.00 -6.72
C ASN A 128 10.66 5.41 -5.37
N PHE A 129 9.89 4.52 -4.73
CA PHE A 129 9.36 4.76 -3.37
C PHE A 129 10.49 4.98 -2.36
N ASN A 130 11.54 4.15 -2.37
CA ASN A 130 12.68 4.30 -1.48
C ASN A 130 13.41 5.63 -1.71
N SER A 131 13.53 6.07 -2.96
CA SER A 131 14.13 7.37 -3.31
C SER A 131 13.29 8.53 -2.77
N ILE A 132 11.98 8.47 -2.91
CA ILE A 132 11.02 9.44 -2.34
C ILE A 132 11.13 9.46 -0.81
N ASN A 133 11.14 8.29 -0.18
CA ASN A 133 11.25 8.15 1.27
C ASN A 133 12.54 8.78 1.80
N ASN A 134 13.70 8.45 1.20
CA ASN A 134 14.99 9.02 1.59
C ASN A 134 15.01 10.55 1.44
N HIS A 135 14.42 11.06 0.36
CA HIS A 135 14.30 12.50 0.14
C HIS A 135 13.43 13.18 1.21
N LEU A 136 12.26 12.61 1.50
CA LEU A 136 11.37 13.14 2.54
C LEU A 136 11.99 13.07 3.94
N GLN A 137 12.72 12.01 4.24
CA GLN A 137 13.47 11.88 5.50
C GLN A 137 14.53 12.98 5.61
N SER A 138 15.33 13.20 4.57
CA SER A 138 16.38 14.24 4.55
C SER A 138 15.81 15.66 4.76
N GLN A 139 14.54 15.84 4.46
CA GLN A 139 13.82 17.12 4.66
C GLN A 139 13.03 17.18 5.97
N ASN A 140 13.17 16.19 6.88
CA ASN A 140 12.34 16.08 8.10
C ASN A 140 10.83 15.98 7.82
N ARG A 141 10.45 15.31 6.73
CA ARG A 141 9.07 15.11 6.27
C ARG A 141 8.71 13.62 6.19
N ALA A 142 9.33 12.78 7.04
CA ALA A 142 9.11 11.32 7.06
C ALA A 142 7.63 10.93 7.27
N ASN A 143 6.83 11.76 7.93
CA ASN A 143 5.39 11.57 8.06
C ASN A 143 4.67 11.48 6.71
N LEU A 144 5.13 12.19 5.68
CA LEU A 144 4.52 12.10 4.34
C LEU A 144 4.83 10.77 3.65
N SER A 145 6.00 10.16 3.91
CA SER A 145 6.29 8.79 3.44
C SER A 145 5.33 7.77 4.05
N VAL A 146 5.05 7.91 5.35
CA VAL A 146 4.08 7.06 6.06
C VAL A 146 2.69 7.22 5.45
N LEU A 147 2.25 8.45 5.19
CA LEU A 147 0.94 8.72 4.58
C LEU A 147 0.85 8.18 3.15
N LEU A 148 1.90 8.31 2.35
CA LEU A 148 1.97 7.78 0.99
C LEU A 148 1.82 6.25 0.99
N LEU A 149 2.56 5.57 1.87
CA LEU A 149 2.44 4.12 2.05
C LEU A 149 1.03 3.72 2.47
N ILE A 150 0.46 4.40 3.47
CA ILE A 150 -0.88 4.12 3.98
C ILE A 150 -1.93 4.27 2.88
N GLY A 151 -1.87 5.35 2.10
CA GLY A 151 -2.78 5.55 0.98
C GLY A 151 -2.73 4.41 -0.02
N GLY A 152 -1.53 3.99 -0.41
CA GLY A 152 -1.34 2.87 -1.33
C GLY A 152 -1.86 1.53 -0.76
N TRP A 153 -1.58 1.26 0.50
CA TRP A 153 -2.05 0.03 1.16
C TRP A 153 -3.58 0.00 1.31
N VAL A 154 -4.20 1.12 1.70
CA VAL A 154 -5.66 1.21 1.83
C VAL A 154 -6.35 0.97 0.49
N GLU A 155 -5.83 1.54 -0.60
CA GLU A 155 -6.38 1.33 -1.95
C GLU A 155 -6.26 -0.13 -2.38
N ALA A 156 -5.08 -0.74 -2.21
CA ALA A 156 -4.86 -2.14 -2.55
C ALA A 156 -5.79 -3.06 -1.75
N MET A 157 -5.97 -2.79 -0.46
CA MET A 157 -6.87 -3.55 0.41
C MET A 157 -8.34 -3.39 -0.01
N ASP A 158 -8.78 -2.18 -0.31
CA ASP A 158 -10.17 -1.92 -0.73
C ASP A 158 -10.49 -2.68 -2.04
N ILE A 159 -9.62 -2.57 -3.04
CA ILE A 159 -9.77 -3.30 -4.31
C ILE A 159 -9.80 -4.81 -4.06
N THR A 160 -8.90 -5.33 -3.22
CA THR A 160 -8.79 -6.77 -2.96
C THR A 160 -10.03 -7.30 -2.25
N CYS A 161 -10.55 -6.58 -1.25
CA CYS A 161 -11.77 -6.96 -0.55
C CYS A 161 -13.00 -6.92 -1.48
N GLN A 162 -13.10 -5.93 -2.36
CA GLN A 162 -14.18 -5.86 -3.36
C GLN A 162 -14.14 -7.07 -4.30
N VAL A 163 -12.93 -7.47 -4.76
CA VAL A 163 -12.76 -8.63 -5.64
C VAL A 163 -13.07 -9.94 -4.88
N ALA A 164 -12.58 -10.10 -3.66
CA ALA A 164 -12.83 -11.28 -2.84
C ALA A 164 -14.34 -11.49 -2.56
N ASN A 165 -15.10 -10.40 -2.42
CA ASN A 165 -16.54 -10.46 -2.28
C ASN A 165 -17.29 -10.87 -3.57
N LEU A 166 -16.65 -10.74 -4.74
CA LEU A 166 -17.21 -11.22 -6.01
C LEU A 166 -16.91 -12.70 -6.27
N ASP A 167 -15.83 -13.24 -5.69
CA ASP A 167 -15.43 -14.64 -5.82
C ASP A 167 -15.13 -15.26 -4.45
N LEU A 168 -16.18 -15.73 -3.80
CA LEU A 168 -16.13 -16.35 -2.46
C LEU A 168 -15.36 -17.67 -2.44
N SER A 169 -15.03 -18.26 -3.58
CA SER A 169 -14.29 -19.51 -3.70
C SER A 169 -12.77 -19.33 -3.72
N ASN A 170 -12.29 -18.11 -3.91
CA ASN A 170 -10.88 -17.81 -4.09
C ASN A 170 -10.11 -17.74 -2.77
N LYS A 171 -9.69 -18.92 -2.30
CA LYS A 171 -8.95 -19.06 -1.03
C LYS A 171 -7.66 -18.26 -1.01
N GLN A 172 -6.96 -18.13 -2.14
CA GLN A 172 -5.71 -17.38 -2.22
C GLN A 172 -5.93 -15.89 -1.92
N LEU A 173 -6.99 -15.28 -2.44
CA LEU A 173 -7.34 -13.89 -2.11
C LEU A 173 -7.72 -13.75 -0.63
N HIS A 174 -8.46 -14.71 -0.08
CA HIS A 174 -8.82 -14.70 1.33
C HIS A 174 -7.58 -14.76 2.23
N GLU A 175 -6.64 -15.67 1.94
CA GLU A 175 -5.38 -15.78 2.67
C GLU A 175 -4.51 -14.52 2.49
N THR A 176 -4.51 -13.92 1.31
CA THR A 176 -3.81 -12.65 1.04
C THR A 176 -4.37 -11.53 1.92
N ILE A 177 -5.70 -11.39 2.03
CA ILE A 177 -6.34 -10.42 2.94
C ILE A 177 -5.93 -10.70 4.38
N GLY A 178 -6.02 -11.96 4.81
CA GLY A 178 -5.68 -12.35 6.18
C GLY A 178 -4.23 -12.08 6.54
N SER A 179 -3.29 -12.29 5.62
CA SER A 179 -1.85 -12.03 5.82
C SER A 179 -1.55 -10.54 6.04
N GLN A 180 -2.42 -9.64 5.56
CA GLN A 180 -2.26 -8.20 5.75
C GLN A 180 -2.40 -7.76 7.23
N LYS A 181 -2.83 -8.66 8.13
CA LYS A 181 -2.75 -8.45 9.57
C LYS A 181 -1.35 -8.02 10.03
N ILE A 182 -0.31 -8.68 9.50
CA ILE A 182 1.09 -8.38 9.85
C ILE A 182 1.48 -6.99 9.35
N ILE A 183 1.05 -6.62 8.14
CA ILE A 183 1.34 -5.31 7.55
C ILE A 183 0.60 -4.22 8.32
N LEU A 184 -0.65 -4.45 8.70
CA LEU A 184 -1.42 -3.53 9.51
C LEU A 184 -0.74 -3.24 10.85
N GLU A 185 -0.13 -4.24 11.50
CA GLU A 185 0.61 -4.04 12.75
C GLU A 185 1.81 -3.10 12.56
N GLN A 186 2.53 -3.22 11.45
CA GLN A 186 3.63 -2.32 11.08
C GLN A 186 3.13 -0.89 10.80
N ILE A 187 2.01 -0.76 10.08
CA ILE A 187 1.36 0.55 9.84
C ILE A 187 0.92 1.18 11.17
N MET A 188 0.32 0.40 12.07
CA MET A 188 -0.09 0.86 13.39
C MET A 188 1.11 1.33 14.22
N LEU A 189 2.24 0.62 14.14
CA LEU A 189 3.49 1.03 14.79
C LEU A 189 3.96 2.38 14.23
N LEU A 190 3.98 2.55 12.91
CA LEU A 190 4.36 3.82 12.27
C LEU A 190 3.44 4.97 12.71
N LEU A 191 2.13 4.77 12.71
CA LEU A 191 1.15 5.77 13.15
C LEU A 191 1.32 6.11 14.64
N SER A 192 1.69 5.14 15.49
CA SER A 192 1.87 5.35 16.93
C SER A 192 2.99 6.35 17.26
N PHE A 193 4.00 6.48 16.37
CA PHE A 193 5.06 7.48 16.52
C PHE A 193 4.56 8.93 16.38
N TYR A 194 3.43 9.12 15.73
CA TYR A 194 2.81 10.43 15.50
C TYR A 194 1.58 10.67 16.38
N LYS A 195 1.39 9.86 17.42
CA LYS A 195 0.29 10.05 18.38
C LYS A 195 0.37 11.43 19.04
N GLY A 196 -0.72 12.16 19.01
CA GLY A 196 -0.81 13.56 19.47
C GLY A 196 -0.66 14.58 18.32
N ASP A 197 -0.38 14.15 17.10
CA ASP A 197 -0.54 15.00 15.92
C ASP A 197 -2.02 15.05 15.55
N THR A 198 -2.63 16.23 15.69
CA THR A 198 -4.06 16.45 15.46
C THR A 198 -4.51 16.11 14.05
N THR A 199 -3.57 16.04 13.09
CA THR A 199 -3.85 15.67 11.69
C THR A 199 -3.87 14.15 11.50
N LEU A 200 -3.01 13.43 12.23
CA LEU A 200 -2.82 11.97 12.11
C LEU A 200 -3.66 11.18 13.11
N ASP A 201 -4.02 11.76 14.27
CA ASP A 201 -4.83 11.09 15.29
C ASP A 201 -6.17 10.54 14.78
N PRO A 202 -6.93 11.22 13.89
CA PRO A 202 -8.15 10.66 13.32
C PRO A 202 -7.88 9.40 12.48
N LEU A 203 -6.78 9.40 11.69
CA LEU A 203 -6.37 8.25 10.90
C LEU A 203 -5.97 7.09 11.81
N LEU A 204 -5.20 7.36 12.87
CA LEU A 204 -4.83 6.34 13.86
C LEU A 204 -6.09 5.70 14.50
N ALA A 205 -7.11 6.50 14.84
CA ALA A 205 -8.36 5.98 15.38
C ALA A 205 -9.10 5.07 14.39
N ASP A 206 -9.16 5.46 13.12
CA ASP A 206 -9.78 4.65 12.06
C ASP A 206 -9.04 3.31 11.88
N PHE A 207 -7.71 3.34 11.94
CA PHE A 207 -6.89 2.12 11.85
C PHE A 207 -7.01 1.23 13.09
N GLN A 208 -7.27 1.79 14.28
CA GLN A 208 -7.59 1.01 15.48
C GLN A 208 -8.88 0.21 15.30
N GLU A 209 -9.91 0.82 14.70
CA GLU A 209 -11.15 0.12 14.37
C GLU A 209 -10.95 -0.98 13.31
N LEU A 210 -10.13 -0.73 12.30
CA LEU A 210 -9.76 -1.76 11.32
C LEU A 210 -9.00 -2.91 11.98
N LYS A 211 -8.09 -2.60 12.89
CA LYS A 211 -7.33 -3.61 13.65
C LYS A 211 -8.24 -4.59 14.39
N LEU A 212 -9.36 -4.13 14.99
CA LEU A 212 -10.30 -5.00 15.67
C LEU A 212 -10.92 -6.06 14.74
N ALA A 213 -11.08 -5.76 13.44
CA ALA A 213 -11.50 -6.76 12.46
C ALA A 213 -10.41 -7.80 12.20
N PHE A 214 -9.17 -7.35 12.02
CA PHE A 214 -8.02 -8.23 11.79
C PHE A 214 -7.64 -9.07 13.01
N ASP A 215 -7.91 -8.62 14.24
CA ASP A 215 -7.60 -9.37 15.46
C ASP A 215 -8.34 -10.71 15.54
N LYS A 216 -9.47 -10.86 14.85
CA LYS A 216 -10.25 -12.10 14.74
C LYS A 216 -9.53 -13.17 13.89
N ILE A 217 -8.60 -12.75 13.01
CA ILE A 217 -7.90 -13.67 12.11
C ILE A 217 -6.81 -14.42 12.87
N ASN A 218 -6.79 -15.74 12.72
CA ASN A 218 -5.76 -16.58 13.30
C ASN A 218 -4.73 -16.97 12.23
N ILE A 219 -3.47 -16.60 12.47
CA ILE A 219 -2.31 -16.96 11.64
C ILE A 219 -1.45 -17.92 12.46
N THR A 220 -1.30 -19.15 11.97
CA THR A 220 -0.49 -20.18 12.63
C THR A 220 0.71 -20.52 11.74
N TYR A 221 1.90 -20.39 12.30
CA TYR A 221 3.14 -20.82 11.68
C TYR A 221 3.52 -22.20 12.21
N THR A 222 3.78 -23.14 11.30
CA THR A 222 4.27 -24.48 11.63
C THR A 222 5.67 -24.62 11.05
N TYR A 223 6.67 -24.75 11.94
CA TYR A 223 8.04 -24.96 11.52
C TYR A 223 8.20 -26.32 10.84
N GLY A 224 8.81 -26.32 9.66
CA GLY A 224 9.26 -27.51 8.95
C GLY A 224 10.78 -27.47 8.76
N ALA A 225 11.47 -28.57 9.08
CA ALA A 225 12.90 -28.64 8.87
C ALA A 225 13.24 -28.44 7.39
N SER A 226 14.15 -27.52 7.09
CA SER A 226 14.59 -27.26 5.71
C SER A 226 15.28 -28.50 5.12
N THR A 227 15.01 -28.79 3.84
CA THR A 227 15.67 -29.83 3.06
C THR A 227 16.52 -29.21 1.96
N MET A 228 17.62 -29.92 1.60
CA MET A 228 18.48 -29.52 0.50
C MET A 228 18.24 -30.46 -0.68
N GLU A 229 17.91 -29.88 -1.83
CA GLU A 229 17.76 -30.60 -3.10
C GLU A 229 18.77 -30.08 -4.12
N ILE A 230 19.23 -30.93 -5.03
CA ILE A 230 20.07 -30.49 -6.15
C ILE A 230 19.18 -30.37 -7.38
N VAL A 231 19.01 -29.14 -7.87
CA VAL A 231 18.25 -28.83 -9.09
C VAL A 231 19.20 -28.27 -10.12
N ASP A 232 19.32 -28.93 -11.26
CA ASP A 232 20.22 -28.54 -12.35
C ASP A 232 21.70 -28.33 -11.93
N GLY A 233 22.16 -29.15 -10.96
CA GLY A 233 23.54 -29.05 -10.43
C GLY A 233 23.75 -27.94 -9.38
N VAL A 234 22.72 -27.22 -9.00
CA VAL A 234 22.74 -26.18 -7.95
C VAL A 234 22.05 -26.68 -6.69
N ALA A 235 22.71 -26.53 -5.52
CA ALA A 235 22.09 -26.84 -4.24
C ALA A 235 21.03 -25.79 -3.89
N VAL A 236 19.79 -26.22 -3.78
CA VAL A 236 18.63 -25.39 -3.41
C VAL A 236 18.16 -25.80 -2.01
N ILE A 237 18.09 -24.84 -1.09
CA ILE A 237 17.51 -25.05 0.24
C ILE A 237 16.01 -24.79 0.14
N LYS A 238 15.21 -25.80 0.47
CA LYS A 238 13.77 -25.71 0.51
C LYS A 238 13.32 -25.55 1.96
N ASP A 239 12.64 -24.44 2.27
CA ASP A 239 11.94 -24.29 3.54
C ASP A 239 10.63 -25.10 3.49
N ASN A 240 10.43 -26.01 4.45
CA ASN A 240 9.24 -26.82 4.57
C ASN A 240 8.27 -26.28 5.64
N SER A 241 8.53 -25.10 6.17
CA SER A 241 7.62 -24.40 7.07
C SER A 241 6.33 -24.03 6.35
N THR A 242 5.22 -24.02 7.06
CA THR A 242 3.91 -23.67 6.51
C THR A 242 3.23 -22.60 7.35
N THR A 243 2.53 -21.68 6.68
CA THR A 243 1.66 -20.70 7.33
C THR A 243 0.21 -21.04 6.99
N THR A 244 -0.63 -21.16 8.01
CA THR A 244 -2.06 -21.36 7.85
C THR A 244 -2.80 -20.13 8.33
N ILE A 245 -3.69 -19.60 7.50
CA ILE A 245 -4.49 -18.39 7.79
C ILE A 245 -5.95 -18.81 7.84
N LEU A 246 -6.57 -18.64 9.01
CA LEU A 246 -8.00 -18.90 9.20
C LEU A 246 -8.74 -17.57 9.13
N ILE A 247 -9.46 -17.38 8.04
CA ILE A 247 -10.28 -16.21 7.76
C ILE A 247 -11.62 -16.66 7.18
N THR A 248 -12.70 -16.06 7.66
CA THR A 248 -14.06 -16.35 7.21
C THR A 248 -14.55 -15.26 6.22
N GLN A 249 -15.63 -15.58 5.50
CA GLN A 249 -16.28 -14.58 4.64
C GLN A 249 -16.76 -13.36 5.44
N ALA A 250 -17.29 -13.57 6.64
CA ALA A 250 -17.73 -12.47 7.51
C ALA A 250 -16.56 -11.57 7.95
N ASP A 251 -15.36 -12.13 8.13
CA ASP A 251 -14.17 -11.33 8.45
C ASP A 251 -13.75 -10.47 7.24
N ILE A 252 -13.82 -11.04 6.03
CA ILE A 252 -13.52 -10.30 4.78
C ILE A 252 -14.48 -9.14 4.59
N GLU A 253 -15.77 -9.36 4.82
CA GLU A 253 -16.80 -8.32 4.74
C GLU A 253 -16.58 -7.22 5.78
N ASP A 254 -16.27 -7.56 7.04
CA ASP A 254 -15.99 -6.57 8.11
C ASP A 254 -14.72 -5.75 7.78
N ILE A 255 -13.63 -6.42 7.36
CA ILE A 255 -12.40 -5.77 6.93
C ILE A 255 -12.67 -4.86 5.73
N GLY A 256 -13.36 -5.35 4.70
CA GLY A 256 -13.67 -4.58 3.50
C GLY A 256 -14.49 -3.34 3.80
N ASN A 257 -15.54 -3.47 4.63
CA ASN A 257 -16.37 -2.33 5.03
C ASN A 257 -15.56 -1.26 5.77
N LYS A 258 -14.71 -1.66 6.72
CA LYS A 258 -13.87 -0.71 7.48
C LYS A 258 -12.81 -0.07 6.60
N THR A 259 -12.19 -0.83 5.71
CA THR A 259 -11.21 -0.30 4.74
C THR A 259 -11.87 0.72 3.80
N SER A 260 -13.05 0.42 3.27
CA SER A 260 -13.83 1.34 2.44
C SER A 260 -14.21 2.63 3.17
N VAL A 261 -14.53 2.56 4.46
CA VAL A 261 -14.78 3.77 5.28
C VAL A 261 -13.53 4.64 5.35
N ILE A 262 -12.37 4.06 5.63
CA ILE A 262 -11.09 4.79 5.68
C ILE A 262 -10.80 5.41 4.31
N ARG A 263 -10.87 4.60 3.25
CA ARG A 263 -10.66 5.05 1.87
C ARG A 263 -11.56 6.23 1.50
N ASN A 264 -12.85 6.13 1.77
CA ASN A 264 -13.81 7.19 1.45
C ASN A 264 -13.53 8.51 2.18
N LYS A 265 -13.01 8.46 3.41
CA LYS A 265 -12.54 9.66 4.13
C LYS A 265 -11.30 10.28 3.49
N ILE A 266 -10.42 9.46 2.91
CA ILE A 266 -9.18 9.92 2.25
C ILE A 266 -9.50 10.60 0.92
N ILE A 267 -10.39 10.01 0.11
CA ILE A 267 -10.69 10.49 -1.25
C ILE A 267 -11.80 11.55 -1.31
N SER A 268 -12.41 11.90 -0.17
CA SER A 268 -13.50 12.90 -0.07
C SER A 268 -13.00 14.36 -0.14
#